data_e6d492b794443de39568e9670e4a3ec0
#
_entry.id   e6d492b794443de39568e9670e4a3ec0
#
_cell.length_a   1.000
_cell.length_b   1.000
_cell.length_c   1.000
_cell.angle_alpha   90.00
_cell.angle_beta   90.00
_cell.angle_gamma   90.00
#
_symmetry.space_group_name_H-M   'P 1'
#
loop_
_entity.id
_entity.type
_entity.pdbx_description
1 polymer ?
#
loop_
_entity_poly.entity_id
_entity_poly.type
_entity_poly.pdbx_seq_one_letter_code
_entity_poly.pdbx_strand_id
1 'polypeptide(L)'
;KYLIYRDLKSRGYVVRGGFGWGVDFRVYERGKYGEVTARYLILSMREGKPISLEDLIRVLRQSQTLKKELVLAVMNRRGEIVYYSISELTLK
;
A
#
# COMPACT_ATOMS: atom_id res chain seq x y z
N LYS A 1 10.27 -5.96 2.51
CA LYS A 1 8.84 -6.24 2.30
C LYS A 1 8.23 -7.18 3.34
N TYR A 2 9.02 -8.13 3.82
CA TYR A 2 8.54 -9.06 4.84
C TYR A 2 8.11 -8.37 6.14
N LEU A 3 8.86 -7.34 6.56
CA LEU A 3 8.52 -6.61 7.79
C LEU A 3 7.20 -5.87 7.66
N ILE A 4 6.92 -5.32 6.48
CA ILE A 4 5.65 -4.65 6.21
C ILE A 4 4.52 -5.67 6.20
N TYR A 5 4.72 -6.81 5.55
CA TYR A 5 3.74 -7.89 5.54
C TYR A 5 3.41 -8.32 6.98
N ARG A 6 4.43 -8.55 7.79
CA ARG A 6 4.25 -8.97 9.18
C ARG A 6 3.53 -7.91 10.01
N ASP A 7 3.90 -6.65 9.82
CA ASP A 7 3.26 -5.55 10.55
C ASP A 7 1.77 -5.45 10.23
N LEU A 8 1.41 -5.53 8.95
CA LEU A 8 0.01 -5.48 8.53
C LEU A 8 -0.77 -6.67 9.07
N LYS A 9 -0.19 -7.86 9.04
CA LYS A 9 -0.82 -9.05 9.61
C LYS A 9 -1.04 -8.90 11.11
N SER A 10 -0.08 -8.33 11.82
CA SER A 10 -0.19 -8.13 13.26
C SER A 10 -1.32 -7.17 13.63
N ARG A 11 -1.71 -6.30 12.73
CA ARG A 11 -2.82 -5.35 12.92
C ARG A 11 -4.18 -5.96 12.57
N GLY A 12 -4.22 -7.22 12.18
CA GLY A 12 -5.47 -7.94 11.91
C GLY A 12 -5.94 -7.88 10.46
N TYR A 13 -5.16 -7.31 9.56
CA TYR A 13 -5.52 -7.26 8.15
C TYR A 13 -5.27 -8.58 7.44
N VAL A 14 -6.03 -8.83 6.39
CA VAL A 14 -5.75 -9.91 5.46
C VAL A 14 -4.87 -9.34 4.35
N VAL A 15 -3.67 -9.89 4.18
CA VAL A 15 -2.67 -9.37 3.24
C VAL A 15 -2.44 -10.38 2.13
N ARG A 16 -2.51 -9.92 0.88
CA ARG A 16 -2.24 -10.71 -0.31
C ARG A 16 -1.16 -10.02 -1.13
N GLY A 17 -0.48 -10.79 -1.97
CA GLY A 17 0.51 -10.24 -2.90
C GLY A 17 -0.15 -9.30 -3.91
N GLY A 18 0.58 -8.28 -4.32
CA GLY A 18 0.10 -7.28 -5.27
C GLY A 18 0.42 -7.59 -6.73
N PHE A 19 0.78 -8.83 -7.04
CA PHE A 19 1.12 -9.24 -8.40
C PHE A 19 -0.03 -8.94 -9.37
N GLY A 20 0.29 -8.29 -10.47
CA GLY A 20 -0.72 -7.89 -11.45
C GLY A 20 -1.42 -6.57 -11.13
N TRP A 21 -1.20 -6.01 -9.94
CA TRP A 21 -1.82 -4.77 -9.50
C TRP A 21 -0.85 -3.58 -9.48
N GLY A 22 0.43 -3.82 -9.78
CA GLY A 22 1.46 -2.78 -9.78
C GLY A 22 1.90 -2.33 -8.39
N VAL A 23 1.52 -3.06 -7.36
CA VAL A 23 1.86 -2.75 -5.96
C VAL A 23 2.49 -3.97 -5.30
N ASP A 24 2.96 -3.80 -4.08
CA ASP A 24 3.58 -4.90 -3.34
C ASP A 24 2.56 -5.78 -2.65
N PHE A 25 1.51 -5.17 -2.06
CA PHE A 25 0.48 -5.90 -1.34
C PHE A 25 -0.89 -5.33 -1.61
N ARG A 26 -1.89 -6.22 -1.52
CA ARG A 26 -3.31 -5.87 -1.44
C ARG A 26 -3.75 -6.15 -0.02
N VAL A 27 -4.43 -5.21 0.61
CA VAL A 27 -4.88 -5.35 1.99
C VAL A 27 -6.40 -5.33 2.04
N TYR A 28 -6.92 -6.30 2.77
CA TYR A 28 -8.36 -6.51 2.90
C TYR A 28 -8.76 -6.33 4.35
N GLU A 29 -9.91 -5.71 4.55
CA GLU A 29 -10.54 -5.64 5.86
C GLU A 29 -11.64 -6.69 5.92
N ARG A 30 -11.83 -7.29 7.09
CA ARG A 30 -12.93 -8.22 7.32
C ARG A 30 -14.20 -7.43 7.62
N GLY A 31 -15.27 -7.69 6.87
CA GLY A 31 -16.57 -7.10 7.11
C GLY A 31 -17.32 -7.81 8.22
N LYS A 32 -18.50 -7.28 8.53
CA LYS A 32 -19.33 -7.77 9.65
C LYS A 32 -19.75 -9.23 9.53
N TYR A 33 -19.83 -9.76 8.32
CA TYR A 33 -20.32 -11.13 8.07
C TYR A 33 -19.22 -12.02 7.49
N GLY A 34 -17.98 -11.72 7.79
CA GLY A 34 -16.85 -12.48 7.26
C GLY A 34 -16.50 -12.13 5.83
N GLU A 35 -17.15 -11.14 5.26
CA GLU A 35 -16.82 -10.66 3.93
C GLU A 35 -15.43 -10.02 3.94
N VAL A 36 -14.69 -10.24 2.87
CA VAL A 36 -13.34 -9.69 2.71
C VAL A 36 -13.35 -8.77 1.51
N THR A 37 -13.15 -7.48 1.77
CA THR A 37 -13.15 -6.46 0.73
C THR A 37 -11.78 -5.81 0.63
N ALA A 38 -11.19 -5.82 -0.57
CA ALA A 38 -9.91 -5.13 -0.78
C ALA A 38 -10.12 -3.63 -0.60
N ARG A 39 -9.36 -3.02 0.29
CA ARG A 39 -9.45 -1.60 0.57
C ARG A 39 -8.21 -0.83 0.18
N TYR A 40 -7.05 -1.42 0.41
CA TYR A 40 -5.79 -0.71 0.27
C TYR A 40 -4.87 -1.41 -0.70
N LEU A 41 -4.16 -0.62 -1.47
CA LEU A 41 -3.03 -1.06 -2.26
C LEU A 41 -1.78 -0.50 -1.60
N ILE A 42 -0.85 -1.37 -1.22
CA ILE A 42 0.34 -0.97 -0.47
C ILE A 42 1.55 -0.98 -1.39
N LEU A 43 2.19 0.16 -1.52
CA LEU A 43 3.46 0.30 -2.21
C LEU A 43 4.54 0.52 -1.16
N SER A 44 5.49 -0.40 -1.10
CA SER A 44 6.56 -0.32 -0.10
C SER A 44 7.72 0.53 -0.62
N MET A 45 8.29 1.31 0.28
CA MET A 45 9.46 2.12 -0.01
C MET A 45 10.45 1.98 1.13
N ARG A 46 11.72 2.11 0.80
CA ARG A 46 12.78 2.24 1.79
C ARG A 46 13.29 3.67 1.80
N GLU A 47 13.58 4.18 2.99
CA GLU A 47 14.29 5.43 3.14
C GLU A 47 15.62 5.35 2.36
N GLY A 48 15.89 6.36 1.54
CA GLY A 48 17.09 6.39 0.71
C GLY A 48 16.97 5.71 -0.65
N LYS A 49 15.86 5.03 -0.93
CA LYS A 49 15.59 4.48 -2.26
C LYS A 49 14.39 5.20 -2.86
N PRO A 50 14.60 6.17 -3.75
CA PRO A 50 13.49 6.93 -4.31
C PRO A 50 12.64 6.08 -5.26
N ILE A 51 11.36 6.41 -5.33
CA ILE A 51 10.47 5.91 -6.36
C ILE A 51 10.32 7.01 -7.42
N SER A 52 10.20 6.62 -8.70
CA SER A 52 9.99 7.62 -9.73
C SER A 52 8.59 8.22 -9.61
N LEU A 53 8.47 9.50 -9.92
CA LEU A 53 7.18 10.19 -9.90
C LEU A 53 6.21 9.56 -10.91
N GLU A 54 6.72 9.13 -12.06
CA GLU A 54 5.91 8.48 -13.08
C GLU A 54 5.29 7.18 -12.56
N ASP A 55 6.09 6.37 -11.87
CA ASP A 55 5.59 5.12 -11.29
C ASP A 55 4.54 5.39 -10.22
N LEU A 56 4.78 6.39 -9.39
CA LEU A 56 3.84 6.75 -8.33
C LEU A 56 2.51 7.23 -8.90
N ILE A 57 2.56 8.08 -9.93
CA ILE A 57 1.34 8.58 -10.59
C ILE A 57 0.58 7.43 -11.25
N ARG A 58 1.29 6.51 -11.91
CA ARG A 58 0.66 5.36 -12.55
C ARG A 58 -0.09 4.50 -11.54
N VAL A 59 0.54 4.20 -10.41
CA VAL A 59 -0.08 3.40 -9.36
C VAL A 59 -1.25 4.14 -8.72
N LEU A 60 -1.11 5.43 -8.51
CA LEU A 60 -2.20 6.25 -7.97
C LEU A 60 -3.42 6.24 -8.88
N ARG A 61 -3.22 6.42 -10.18
CA ARG A 61 -4.32 6.37 -11.16
C ARG A 61 -5.01 5.01 -11.16
N GLN A 62 -4.22 3.94 -11.08
CA GLN A 62 -4.77 2.58 -11.02
C GLN A 62 -5.61 2.39 -9.76
N SER A 63 -5.13 2.88 -8.62
CA SER A 63 -5.88 2.77 -7.37
C SER A 63 -7.21 3.51 -7.44
N GLN A 64 -7.22 4.68 -8.07
CA GLN A 64 -8.45 5.46 -8.26
C GLN A 64 -9.43 4.74 -9.19
N THR A 65 -8.93 4.16 -10.28
CA THR A 65 -9.76 3.38 -11.20
C THR A 65 -10.41 2.18 -10.50
N LEU A 66 -9.66 1.52 -9.63
CA LEU A 66 -10.13 0.37 -8.87
C LEU A 66 -10.92 0.77 -7.63
N LYS A 67 -11.01 2.06 -7.34
CA LYS A 67 -11.66 2.59 -6.13
C LYS A 67 -11.06 2.04 -4.85
N LYS A 68 -9.74 1.91 -4.83
CA LYS A 68 -8.97 1.47 -3.67
C LYS A 68 -8.10 2.63 -3.18
N GLU A 69 -7.77 2.60 -1.91
CA GLU A 69 -6.88 3.60 -1.34
C GLU A 69 -5.43 3.17 -1.54
N LEU A 70 -4.60 4.08 -2.05
CA LEU A 70 -3.18 3.84 -2.16
C LEU A 70 -2.48 4.25 -0.86
N VAL A 71 -1.68 3.35 -0.32
CA VAL A 71 -0.92 3.60 0.90
C VAL A 71 0.55 3.34 0.61
N LEU A 72 1.40 4.30 0.95
CA LEU A 72 2.84 4.12 0.92
C LEU A 72 3.30 3.63 2.30
N ALA A 73 3.98 2.50 2.32
CA ALA A 73 4.59 1.98 3.53
C ALA A 73 6.09 2.27 3.44
N VAL A 74 6.56 3.22 4.24
CA VAL A 74 7.95 3.67 4.20
C VAL A 74 8.70 3.10 5.41
N MET A 75 9.72 2.31 5.13
CA MET A 75 10.55 1.72 6.17
C MET A 75 11.86 2.50 6.30
N ASN A 76 12.18 2.92 7.52
CA ASN A 76 13.44 3.59 7.78
C ASN A 76 14.54 2.58 8.10
N ARG A 77 15.75 3.09 8.37
CA ARG A 77 16.93 2.24 8.65
C ARG A 77 16.80 1.45 9.94
N ARG A 78 15.94 1.88 10.86
CA ARG A 78 15.70 1.20 12.13
C ARG A 78 14.67 0.08 12.01
N GLY A 79 14.06 -0.08 10.83
CA GLY A 79 12.99 -1.05 10.63
C GLY A 79 11.62 -0.54 11.07
N GLU A 80 11.50 0.75 11.39
CA GLU A 80 10.22 1.37 11.70
C GLU A 80 9.47 1.64 10.40
N ILE A 81 8.16 1.44 10.41
CA ILE A 81 7.31 1.59 9.23
C ILE A 81 6.31 2.71 9.48
N VAL A 82 6.24 3.65 8.54
CA VAL A 82 5.24 4.71 8.56
C VAL A 82 4.37 4.57 7.32
N TYR A 83 3.06 4.67 7.50
CA TYR A 83 2.09 4.52 6.43
C TYR A 83 1.51 5.88 6.06
N TYR A 84 1.50 6.17 4.76
CA TYR A 84 0.95 7.41 4.23
C TYR A 84 -0.15 7.08 3.23
N SER A 85 -1.33 7.64 3.46
CA SER A 85 -2.42 7.54 2.49
C SER A 85 -2.22 8.59 1.41
N ILE A 86 -2.27 8.17 0.16
CA ILE A 86 -2.09 9.05 -1.00
C ILE A 86 -3.40 9.09 -1.78
N SER A 87 -4.08 10.21 -1.76
CA SER A 87 -5.32 10.38 -2.50
C SER A 87 -5.16 11.26 -3.73
N GLU A 88 -4.16 12.14 -3.72
CA GLU A 88 -3.97 13.12 -4.78
C GLU A 88 -2.54 13.61 -4.80
N LEU A 89 -2.01 13.81 -6.01
CA LEU A 89 -0.74 14.48 -6.22
C LEU A 89 -1.01 15.75 -6.99
N THR A 90 -0.77 16.89 -6.36
CA THR A 90 -0.89 18.18 -7.00
C THR A 90 0.50 18.78 -7.16
N LEU A 91 0.88 19.02 -8.40
CA LEU A 91 2.12 19.72 -8.72
C LEU A 91 1.81 21.19 -8.95
N LYS A 92 2.42 22.02 -8.17
CA LYS A 92 2.31 23.47 -8.34
C LYS A 92 3.58 24.05 -8.91
#